data_d85cc80f4d797699dd613275ad81873c
#
_entry.id   d85cc80f4d797699dd613275ad81873c
#
_cell.length_a   1.000
_cell.length_b   1.000
_cell.length_c   1.000
_cell.angle_alpha   90.00
_cell.angle_beta   90.00
_cell.angle_gamma   90.00
#
_symmetry.space_group_name_H-M   'P 1'
#
loop_
_entity.id
_entity.type
_entity.pdbx_description
1 polymer ?
#
loop_
_entity_poly.entity_id
_entity_poly.type
_entity_poly.pdbx_seq_one_letter_code
_entity_poly.pdbx_strand_id
1 'polypeptide(L)'
;RIGGSHDVVVPATCEAVDAAAEQLLVEGRYGDATEVTIRVGNRTGERMLLVEGDPAGVTVPDDVLVVSVDELAGGRRAWIHEEAAGRRWRISARSFFQNRPAGVDALVRVVAEMVDALGTDGPMVDAYAGIGIFAGTIGRGRTVHAIERDTDSLADARINLHEDRGKIVGSAVENWKAVHAAVVVADPAREGLGKAGVQTLMGCQPELLVLIGCDPGSFARDTGLLSASGLRLDRVTVVDMFPGTSHIETV
;
A
#
# COMPACT_ATOMS: atom_id res chain seq x y z
N ARG A 1 -21.20 5.55 -10.10
CA ARG A 1 -22.59 5.06 -9.97
C ARG A 1 -23.43 6.14 -9.31
N ILE A 2 -24.66 6.34 -9.74
CA ILE A 2 -25.56 7.35 -9.16
C ILE A 2 -26.27 6.71 -7.96
N GLY A 3 -26.06 7.28 -6.75
CA GLY A 3 -26.95 7.04 -5.59
C GLY A 3 -27.26 5.60 -5.23
N GLY A 4 -26.31 4.66 -5.34
CA GLY A 4 -26.52 3.25 -5.05
C GLY A 4 -27.16 2.43 -6.17
N SER A 5 -27.40 3.03 -7.35
CA SER A 5 -27.85 2.32 -8.55
C SER A 5 -26.68 1.59 -9.23
N HIS A 6 -27.00 0.67 -10.15
CA HIS A 6 -26.03 0.02 -11.04
C HIS A 6 -25.76 0.85 -12.31
N ASP A 7 -26.35 2.05 -12.43
CA ASP A 7 -26.19 2.90 -13.60
C ASP A 7 -24.75 3.43 -13.70
N VAL A 8 -24.17 3.31 -14.86
CA VAL A 8 -22.82 3.82 -15.17
C VAL A 8 -22.96 5.24 -15.67
N VAL A 9 -22.22 6.16 -15.05
CA VAL A 9 -22.09 7.55 -15.51
C VAL A 9 -20.75 7.68 -16.20
N VAL A 10 -20.73 8.29 -17.36
CA VAL A 10 -19.51 8.75 -18.03
C VAL A 10 -19.30 10.20 -17.62
N PRO A 11 -18.46 10.51 -16.63
CA PRO A 11 -18.18 11.87 -16.24
C PRO A 11 -17.34 12.57 -17.32
N ALA A 12 -17.57 13.86 -17.54
CA ALA A 12 -16.69 14.66 -18.40
C ALA A 12 -15.31 14.87 -17.75
N THR A 13 -15.27 14.90 -16.43
CA THR A 13 -14.06 15.00 -15.60
C THR A 13 -14.27 14.25 -14.29
N CYS A 14 -13.18 13.80 -13.67
CA CYS A 14 -13.20 13.11 -12.37
C CYS A 14 -12.14 13.69 -11.44
N GLU A 15 -12.54 14.54 -10.49
CA GLU A 15 -11.60 15.18 -9.53
C GLU A 15 -10.92 14.17 -8.58
N ALA A 16 -11.44 12.93 -8.50
CA ALA A 16 -10.87 11.88 -7.67
C ALA A 16 -9.73 11.10 -8.36
N VAL A 17 -9.49 11.35 -9.64
CA VAL A 17 -8.50 10.63 -10.46
C VAL A 17 -7.42 11.61 -10.91
N ASP A 18 -6.16 11.16 -10.93
CA ASP A 18 -5.06 11.94 -11.49
C ASP A 18 -5.27 12.24 -12.98
N ALA A 19 -4.88 13.44 -13.43
CA ALA A 19 -5.11 13.90 -14.80
C ALA A 19 -4.54 12.93 -15.87
N ALA A 20 -3.38 12.30 -15.59
CA ALA A 20 -2.78 11.36 -16.53
C ALA A 20 -3.54 10.02 -16.58
N ALA A 21 -4.14 9.60 -15.46
CA ALA A 21 -5.04 8.45 -15.44
C ALA A 21 -6.40 8.78 -16.06
N GLU A 22 -6.94 9.99 -15.83
CA GLU A 22 -8.16 10.48 -16.48
C GLU A 22 -8.00 10.53 -17.99
N GLN A 23 -6.86 11.02 -18.49
CA GLN A 23 -6.58 11.01 -19.93
C GLN A 23 -6.70 9.61 -20.51
N LEU A 24 -6.08 8.62 -19.89
CA LEU A 24 -6.17 7.23 -20.36
C LEU A 24 -7.61 6.71 -20.28
N LEU A 25 -8.34 7.04 -19.22
CA LEU A 25 -9.73 6.62 -19.05
C LEU A 25 -10.65 7.17 -20.16
N VAL A 26 -10.43 8.41 -20.59
CA VAL A 26 -11.30 9.12 -21.56
C VAL A 26 -10.85 8.88 -23.00
N GLU A 27 -9.55 8.92 -23.28
CA GLU A 27 -9.00 8.85 -24.64
C GLU A 27 -8.65 7.42 -25.07
N GLY A 28 -8.40 6.52 -24.10
CA GLY A 28 -8.06 5.13 -24.37
C GLY A 28 -9.20 4.36 -25.03
N ARG A 29 -8.85 3.41 -25.89
CA ARG A 29 -9.77 2.41 -26.44
C ARG A 29 -9.33 1.05 -25.97
N TYR A 30 -10.25 0.28 -25.45
CA TYR A 30 -9.93 -0.93 -24.68
C TYR A 30 -10.38 -2.23 -25.37
N GLY A 31 -10.96 -2.12 -26.62
CA GLY A 31 -11.37 -3.28 -27.40
C GLY A 31 -12.31 -4.20 -26.62
N ASP A 32 -11.99 -5.49 -26.62
CA ASP A 32 -12.77 -6.53 -25.94
C ASP A 32 -12.21 -6.88 -24.55
N ALA A 33 -11.41 -6.00 -23.95
CA ALA A 33 -10.93 -6.16 -22.57
C ALA A 33 -12.10 -6.23 -21.58
N THR A 34 -12.10 -7.20 -20.70
CA THR A 34 -13.15 -7.37 -19.67
C THR A 34 -12.94 -6.45 -18.49
N GLU A 35 -11.68 -6.17 -18.16
CA GLU A 35 -11.27 -5.23 -17.12
C GLU A 35 -9.95 -4.56 -17.49
N VAL A 36 -9.79 -3.31 -17.10
CA VAL A 36 -8.55 -2.56 -17.25
C VAL A 36 -8.18 -1.86 -15.95
N THR A 37 -6.99 -2.13 -15.45
CA THR A 37 -6.41 -1.38 -14.33
C THR A 37 -5.41 -0.36 -14.88
N ILE A 38 -5.66 0.93 -14.61
CA ILE A 38 -4.77 2.03 -14.98
C ILE A 38 -3.83 2.33 -13.81
N ARG A 39 -2.53 2.37 -14.08
CA ARG A 39 -1.52 2.78 -13.12
C ARG A 39 -0.71 3.94 -13.66
N VAL A 40 -0.52 4.95 -12.82
CA VAL A 40 0.25 6.15 -13.16
C VAL A 40 1.21 6.45 -12.02
N GLY A 41 2.47 6.68 -12.35
CA GLY A 41 3.44 7.28 -11.47
C GLY A 41 3.33 8.79 -11.58
N ASN A 42 2.62 9.42 -10.65
CA ASN A 42 2.25 10.84 -10.75
C ASN A 42 3.47 11.77 -10.78
N ARG A 43 4.57 11.39 -10.13
CA ARG A 43 5.80 12.19 -10.09
C ARG A 43 6.84 11.74 -11.10
N THR A 44 6.73 10.50 -11.60
CA THR A 44 7.65 9.96 -12.63
C THR A 44 7.11 10.12 -14.03
N GLY A 45 5.80 10.26 -14.19
CA GLY A 45 5.13 10.26 -15.50
C GLY A 45 5.01 8.86 -16.13
N GLU A 46 5.49 7.81 -15.50
CA GLU A 46 5.38 6.44 -16.02
C GLU A 46 3.93 5.96 -15.97
N ARG A 47 3.47 5.29 -17.04
CA ARG A 47 2.09 4.85 -17.17
C ARG A 47 2.00 3.39 -17.58
N MET A 48 1.05 2.65 -17.01
CA MET A 48 0.85 1.24 -17.32
C MET A 48 -0.63 0.89 -17.32
N LEU A 49 -1.01 0.00 -18.22
CA LEU A 49 -2.30 -0.68 -18.25
C LEU A 49 -2.09 -2.17 -17.97
N LEU A 50 -2.81 -2.69 -17.00
CA LEU A 50 -3.02 -4.13 -16.84
C LEU A 50 -4.38 -4.46 -17.45
N VAL A 51 -4.39 -5.36 -18.42
CA VAL A 51 -5.58 -5.75 -19.20
C VAL A 51 -5.98 -7.17 -18.85
N GLU A 52 -7.22 -7.36 -18.48
CA GLU A 52 -7.85 -8.68 -18.39
C GLU A 52 -8.66 -8.94 -19.67
N GLY A 53 -8.47 -10.11 -20.28
CA GLY A 53 -9.02 -10.46 -21.59
C GLY A 53 -8.04 -10.18 -22.74
N ASP A 54 -8.57 -9.98 -23.96
CA ASP A 54 -7.76 -9.80 -25.16
C ASP A 54 -7.19 -8.37 -25.26
N PRO A 55 -5.86 -8.18 -25.24
CA PRO A 55 -5.24 -6.87 -25.40
C PRO A 55 -5.18 -6.38 -26.85
N ALA A 56 -5.53 -7.20 -27.84
CA ALA A 56 -5.32 -6.88 -29.26
C ALA A 56 -6.08 -5.64 -29.76
N GLY A 57 -7.17 -5.26 -29.10
CA GLY A 57 -7.95 -4.07 -29.43
C GLY A 57 -7.62 -2.83 -28.60
N VAL A 58 -6.63 -2.93 -27.71
CA VAL A 58 -6.25 -1.81 -26.84
C VAL A 58 -5.41 -0.80 -27.65
N THR A 59 -5.85 0.45 -27.63
CA THR A 59 -5.13 1.58 -28.26
C THR A 59 -4.99 2.70 -27.24
N VAL A 60 -3.76 3.02 -26.89
CA VAL A 60 -3.36 4.05 -25.94
C VAL A 60 -2.09 4.75 -26.47
N PRO A 61 -1.65 5.88 -25.89
CA PRO A 61 -0.38 6.51 -26.27
C PRO A 61 0.83 5.56 -26.18
N ASP A 62 1.82 5.75 -27.05
CA ASP A 62 2.99 4.86 -27.19
C ASP A 62 3.86 4.76 -25.93
N ASP A 63 3.77 5.75 -25.03
CA ASP A 63 4.51 5.76 -23.75
C ASP A 63 3.83 4.94 -22.65
N VAL A 64 2.66 4.37 -22.90
CA VAL A 64 1.94 3.54 -21.93
C VAL A 64 2.36 2.08 -22.06
N LEU A 65 2.90 1.52 -21.02
CA LEU A 65 3.20 0.09 -20.94
C LEU A 65 1.90 -0.72 -20.84
N VAL A 66 1.56 -1.46 -21.88
CA VAL A 66 0.42 -2.39 -21.86
C VAL A 66 0.90 -3.80 -21.53
N VAL A 67 0.25 -4.45 -20.58
CA VAL A 67 0.50 -5.84 -20.21
C VAL A 67 -0.81 -6.53 -19.89
N SER A 68 -0.98 -7.79 -20.33
CA SER A 68 -2.16 -8.58 -19.99
C SER A 68 -1.92 -9.47 -18.75
N VAL A 69 -3.02 -9.89 -18.14
CA VAL A 69 -3.01 -10.86 -17.04
C VAL A 69 -2.36 -12.18 -17.49
N ASP A 70 -2.64 -12.62 -18.71
CA ASP A 70 -2.09 -13.86 -19.30
C ASP A 70 -0.58 -13.75 -19.56
N GLU A 71 -0.10 -12.60 -20.02
CA GLU A 71 1.34 -12.36 -20.18
C GLU A 71 2.06 -12.40 -18.83
N LEU A 72 1.48 -11.83 -17.77
CA LEU A 72 2.04 -11.91 -16.43
C LEU A 72 2.06 -13.36 -15.91
N ALA A 73 0.99 -14.11 -16.16
CA ALA A 73 0.93 -15.53 -15.83
C ALA A 73 1.98 -16.33 -16.62
N GLY A 74 2.25 -15.94 -17.87
CA GLY A 74 3.31 -16.49 -18.72
C GLY A 74 4.73 -16.09 -18.31
N GLY A 75 4.89 -15.29 -17.26
CA GLY A 75 6.19 -14.89 -16.70
C GLY A 75 6.71 -13.52 -17.16
N ARG A 76 5.96 -12.77 -18.00
CA ARG A 76 6.29 -11.38 -18.30
C ARG A 76 6.31 -10.59 -17.01
N ARG A 77 7.23 -9.65 -16.87
CA ARG A 77 7.31 -8.70 -15.74
C ARG A 77 7.02 -7.30 -16.25
N ALA A 78 6.16 -6.58 -15.54
CA ALA A 78 5.78 -5.21 -15.84
C ALA A 78 5.66 -4.39 -14.55
N TRP A 79 6.22 -3.20 -14.55
CA TRP A 79 6.19 -2.30 -13.41
C TRP A 79 6.32 -0.85 -13.88
N ILE A 80 5.90 0.06 -13.04
CA ILE A 80 6.22 1.48 -13.11
C ILE A 80 6.99 1.90 -11.86
N HIS A 81 7.47 3.12 -11.87
CA HIS A 81 8.02 3.74 -10.67
C HIS A 81 7.15 4.91 -10.23
N GLU A 82 7.16 5.16 -8.92
CA GLU A 82 6.60 6.35 -8.30
C GLU A 82 7.59 6.93 -7.31
N GLU A 83 7.54 8.25 -7.10
CA GLU A 83 8.34 8.94 -6.10
C GLU A 83 7.46 9.36 -4.93
N ALA A 84 7.77 8.87 -3.73
CA ALA A 84 7.06 9.19 -2.51
C ALA A 84 7.99 9.06 -1.30
N ALA A 85 7.75 9.86 -0.26
CA ALA A 85 8.54 9.87 0.97
C ALA A 85 10.06 9.95 0.74
N GLY A 86 10.45 10.76 -0.27
CA GLY A 86 11.86 11.00 -0.61
C GLY A 86 12.58 9.83 -1.28
N ARG A 87 11.85 8.84 -1.79
CA ARG A 87 12.40 7.66 -2.51
C ARG A 87 11.63 7.38 -3.78
N ARG A 88 12.31 6.70 -4.71
CA ARG A 88 11.71 6.11 -5.91
C ARG A 88 11.39 4.64 -5.62
N TRP A 89 10.14 4.27 -5.87
CA TRP A 89 9.59 2.95 -5.60
C TRP A 89 9.23 2.24 -6.89
N ARG A 90 9.66 1.00 -7.03
CA ARG A 90 9.16 0.11 -8.06
C ARG A 90 7.82 -0.46 -7.63
N ILE A 91 6.85 -0.49 -8.56
CA ILE A 91 5.49 -0.96 -8.33
C ILE A 91 5.10 -1.86 -9.50
N SER A 92 5.03 -3.16 -9.26
CA SER A 92 4.60 -4.14 -10.27
C SER A 92 3.12 -4.00 -10.61
N ALA A 93 2.71 -4.55 -11.75
CA ALA A 93 1.35 -4.41 -12.28
C ALA A 93 0.24 -4.81 -11.30
N ARG A 94 0.51 -5.78 -10.40
CA ARG A 94 -0.45 -6.26 -9.40
C ARG A 94 -0.16 -5.81 -7.97
N SER A 95 1.02 -5.21 -7.71
CA SER A 95 1.36 -4.74 -6.36
C SER A 95 0.43 -3.62 -5.91
N PHE A 96 0.02 -3.64 -4.65
CA PHE A 96 -0.68 -2.51 -4.06
C PHE A 96 0.27 -1.33 -3.85
N PHE A 97 -0.21 -0.16 -4.13
CA PHE A 97 0.40 1.11 -3.77
C PHE A 97 -0.70 2.15 -3.52
N GLN A 98 -0.49 3.04 -2.59
CA GLN A 98 -1.44 4.13 -2.31
C GLN A 98 -1.58 5.04 -3.54
N ASN A 99 -2.80 5.39 -3.90
CA ASN A 99 -3.10 6.09 -5.16
C ASN A 99 -2.51 7.50 -5.29
N ARG A 100 -2.09 8.10 -4.17
CA ARG A 100 -1.57 9.49 -4.14
C ARG A 100 -0.23 9.54 -3.43
N PRO A 101 0.87 9.91 -4.11
CA PRO A 101 2.19 10.02 -3.48
C PRO A 101 2.22 11.07 -2.36
N ALA A 102 1.45 12.17 -2.48
CA ALA A 102 1.32 13.13 -1.39
C ALA A 102 0.65 12.54 -0.13
N GLY A 103 -0.26 11.58 -0.31
CA GLY A 103 -0.85 10.83 0.79
C GLY A 103 0.18 9.91 1.47
N VAL A 104 1.01 9.23 0.68
CA VAL A 104 2.13 8.44 1.22
C VAL A 104 3.09 9.32 2.02
N ASP A 105 3.45 10.51 1.50
CA ASP A 105 4.29 11.46 2.22
C ASP A 105 3.68 11.85 3.57
N ALA A 106 2.37 12.12 3.59
CA ALA A 106 1.66 12.49 4.82
C ALA A 106 1.63 11.33 5.82
N LEU A 107 1.34 10.12 5.34
CA LEU A 107 1.26 8.92 6.16
C LEU A 107 2.62 8.59 6.79
N VAL A 108 3.69 8.56 5.98
CA VAL A 108 5.06 8.33 6.45
C VAL A 108 5.48 9.39 7.46
N ARG A 109 5.14 10.66 7.24
CA ARG A 109 5.44 11.74 8.19
C ARG A 109 4.75 11.53 9.54
N VAL A 110 3.45 11.19 9.54
CA VAL A 110 2.69 10.95 10.78
C VAL A 110 3.29 9.78 11.57
N VAL A 111 3.62 8.68 10.88
CA VAL A 111 4.24 7.51 11.52
C VAL A 111 5.65 7.84 12.01
N ALA A 112 6.46 8.59 11.24
CA ALA A 112 7.79 9.02 11.65
C ALA A 112 7.74 9.88 12.93
N GLU A 113 6.82 10.85 13.01
CA GLU A 113 6.64 11.67 14.22
C GLU A 113 6.34 10.84 15.47
N MET A 114 5.54 9.77 15.34
CA MET A 114 5.22 8.87 16.45
C MET A 114 6.45 8.04 16.87
N VAL A 115 7.20 7.55 15.89
CA VAL A 115 8.40 6.73 16.15
C VAL A 115 9.55 7.59 16.71
N ASP A 116 9.73 8.80 16.21
CA ASP A 116 10.75 9.74 16.70
C ASP A 116 10.46 10.19 18.15
N ALA A 117 9.18 10.36 18.48
CA ALA A 117 8.76 10.71 19.84
C ALA A 117 9.08 9.60 20.88
N LEU A 118 9.20 8.34 20.44
CA LEU A 118 9.64 7.24 21.31
C LEU A 118 11.14 7.33 21.66
N GLY A 119 11.95 7.91 20.75
CA GLY A 119 13.37 8.12 21.00
C GLY A 119 14.21 6.83 21.05
N THR A 120 13.80 5.78 20.36
CA THR A 120 14.50 4.48 20.30
C THR A 120 15.04 4.19 18.92
N ASP A 121 16.22 3.57 18.84
CA ASP A 121 16.82 3.00 17.62
C ASP A 121 16.62 1.47 17.52
N GLY A 122 15.77 0.92 18.38
CA GLY A 122 15.50 -0.50 18.46
C GLY A 122 14.96 -1.11 17.16
N PRO A 123 14.92 -2.47 17.07
CA PRO A 123 14.43 -3.16 15.88
C PRO A 123 12.98 -2.79 15.54
N MET A 124 12.66 -2.85 14.25
CA MET A 124 11.32 -2.54 13.73
C MET A 124 10.73 -3.74 12.97
N VAL A 125 9.43 -3.91 13.10
CA VAL A 125 8.63 -4.78 12.24
C VAL A 125 7.73 -3.90 11.39
N ASP A 126 7.78 -4.10 10.07
CA ASP A 126 6.84 -3.57 9.09
C ASP A 126 5.90 -4.73 8.70
N ALA A 127 4.73 -4.76 9.30
CA ALA A 127 3.74 -5.81 9.12
C ALA A 127 2.75 -5.38 8.02
N TYR A 128 2.48 -6.30 7.08
CA TYR A 128 1.75 -6.02 5.83
C TYR A 128 2.53 -5.02 4.96
N ALA A 129 3.83 -5.25 4.82
CA ALA A 129 4.80 -4.29 4.30
C ALA A 129 4.57 -3.83 2.85
N GLY A 130 3.76 -4.56 2.07
CA GLY A 130 3.56 -4.25 0.66
C GLY A 130 4.88 -4.20 -0.10
N ILE A 131 5.11 -3.11 -0.80
CA ILE A 131 6.37 -2.85 -1.54
C ILE A 131 7.50 -2.31 -0.64
N GLY A 132 7.27 -2.18 0.69
CA GLY A 132 8.30 -1.82 1.67
C GLY A 132 8.37 -0.34 2.04
N ILE A 133 7.29 0.41 1.96
CA ILE A 133 7.29 1.87 2.22
C ILE A 133 7.83 2.20 3.62
N PHE A 134 7.27 1.64 4.68
CA PHE A 134 7.70 1.97 6.04
C PHE A 134 9.06 1.36 6.37
N ALA A 135 9.33 0.14 5.92
CA ALA A 135 10.66 -0.47 6.03
C ALA A 135 11.76 0.38 5.41
N GLY A 136 11.52 0.92 4.21
CA GLY A 136 12.49 1.71 3.46
C GLY A 136 12.54 3.20 3.82
N THR A 137 11.68 3.68 4.68
CA THR A 137 11.67 5.07 5.17
C THR A 137 11.99 5.12 6.66
N ILE A 138 11.05 4.81 7.51
CA ILE A 138 11.16 4.84 8.97
C ILE A 138 12.13 3.76 9.48
N GLY A 139 12.18 2.63 8.79
CA GLY A 139 13.09 1.52 9.10
C GLY A 139 14.55 1.78 8.77
N ARG A 140 14.89 2.85 8.05
CA ARG A 140 16.28 3.14 7.67
C ARG A 140 17.20 3.29 8.89
N GLY A 141 18.30 2.58 8.86
CA GLY A 141 19.26 2.56 9.97
C GLY A 141 18.93 1.57 11.10
N ARG A 142 17.73 0.97 11.09
CA ARG A 142 17.29 -0.03 12.05
C ARG A 142 17.48 -1.45 11.51
N THR A 143 17.41 -2.44 12.39
CA THR A 143 17.16 -3.83 11.99
C THR A 143 15.67 -3.98 11.73
N VAL A 144 15.29 -4.29 10.48
CA VAL A 144 13.88 -4.38 10.06
C VAL A 144 13.50 -5.80 9.69
N HIS A 145 12.28 -6.22 10.07
CA HIS A 145 11.60 -7.36 9.48
C HIS A 145 10.37 -6.85 8.74
N ALA A 146 10.39 -6.94 7.42
CA ALA A 146 9.26 -6.60 6.54
C ALA A 146 8.50 -7.88 6.19
N ILE A 147 7.25 -7.98 6.60
CA ILE A 147 6.40 -9.16 6.45
C ILE A 147 5.35 -8.89 5.38
N GLU A 148 5.38 -9.65 4.31
CA GLU A 148 4.44 -9.51 3.18
C GLU A 148 4.10 -10.89 2.61
N ARG A 149 2.83 -11.13 2.30
CA ARG A 149 2.37 -12.39 1.73
C ARG A 149 2.20 -12.37 0.20
N ASP A 150 1.87 -11.20 -0.34
CA ASP A 150 1.66 -11.06 -1.78
C ASP A 150 2.98 -11.18 -2.55
N THR A 151 2.99 -12.02 -3.57
CA THR A 151 4.22 -12.39 -4.28
C THR A 151 4.80 -11.25 -5.12
N ASP A 152 3.94 -10.40 -5.71
CA ASP A 152 4.38 -9.29 -6.54
C ASP A 152 4.91 -8.14 -5.66
N SER A 153 4.19 -7.80 -4.60
CA SER A 153 4.62 -6.84 -3.59
C SER A 153 5.92 -7.27 -2.91
N LEU A 154 6.05 -8.56 -2.59
CA LEU A 154 7.27 -9.14 -2.02
C LEU A 154 8.47 -9.03 -2.98
N ALA A 155 8.25 -9.22 -4.29
CA ALA A 155 9.28 -9.06 -5.30
C ALA A 155 9.71 -7.59 -5.41
N ASP A 156 8.76 -6.66 -5.36
CA ASP A 156 9.05 -5.22 -5.35
C ASP A 156 9.78 -4.80 -4.07
N ALA A 157 9.34 -5.27 -2.89
CA ALA A 157 10.02 -4.99 -1.62
C ALA A 157 11.49 -5.42 -1.65
N ARG A 158 11.81 -6.58 -2.24
CA ARG A 158 13.21 -7.05 -2.38
C ARG A 158 14.07 -6.12 -3.25
N ILE A 159 13.48 -5.50 -4.26
CA ILE A 159 14.17 -4.52 -5.12
C ILE A 159 14.28 -3.17 -4.39
N ASN A 160 13.17 -2.70 -3.84
CA ASN A 160 13.08 -1.40 -3.19
C ASN A 160 13.98 -1.29 -1.95
N LEU A 161 14.16 -2.40 -1.23
CA LEU A 161 14.90 -2.46 0.03
C LEU A 161 16.28 -3.13 -0.09
N HIS A 162 16.82 -3.31 -1.31
CA HIS A 162 18.05 -4.06 -1.52
C HIS A 162 19.28 -3.43 -0.83
N GLU A 163 19.27 -2.12 -0.60
CA GLU A 163 20.32 -1.39 0.11
C GLU A 163 20.05 -1.26 1.62
N ASP A 164 18.84 -1.60 2.06
CA ASP A 164 18.44 -1.42 3.45
C ASP A 164 18.78 -2.66 4.29
N ARG A 165 19.09 -2.45 5.57
CA ARG A 165 19.35 -3.54 6.52
C ARG A 165 18.06 -4.17 6.99
N GLY A 166 17.44 -4.98 6.16
CA GLY A 166 16.15 -5.60 6.48
C GLY A 166 16.05 -7.05 6.05
N LYS A 167 15.31 -7.84 6.80
CA LYS A 167 14.90 -9.18 6.41
C LYS A 167 13.48 -9.11 5.86
N ILE A 168 13.33 -9.47 4.59
CA ILE A 168 12.02 -9.52 3.95
C ILE A 168 11.50 -10.96 4.06
N VAL A 169 10.32 -11.12 4.62
CA VAL A 169 9.71 -12.41 4.94
C VAL A 169 8.44 -12.60 4.14
N GLY A 170 8.41 -13.61 3.27
CA GLY A 170 7.21 -13.99 2.50
C GLY A 170 6.28 -14.84 3.36
N SER A 171 5.39 -14.21 4.10
CA SER A 171 4.42 -14.88 4.98
C SER A 171 3.22 -13.97 5.25
N ALA A 172 2.07 -14.56 5.52
CA ALA A 172 1.01 -13.84 6.22
C ALA A 172 1.48 -13.51 7.63
N VAL A 173 1.10 -12.33 8.14
CA VAL A 173 1.50 -11.86 9.48
C VAL A 173 1.04 -12.84 10.56
N GLU A 174 -0.16 -13.38 10.42
CA GLU A 174 -0.78 -14.31 11.37
C GLU A 174 -0.01 -15.65 11.49
N ASN A 175 0.75 -16.01 10.45
CA ASN A 175 1.54 -17.25 10.38
C ASN A 175 3.03 -17.03 10.64
N TRP A 176 3.44 -15.78 10.78
CA TRP A 176 4.83 -15.43 11.03
C TRP A 176 5.19 -15.64 12.51
N LYS A 177 6.38 -16.17 12.75
CA LYS A 177 6.92 -16.29 14.11
C LYS A 177 7.48 -14.94 14.56
N ALA A 178 6.79 -14.30 15.47
CA ALA A 178 7.19 -13.01 16.03
C ALA A 178 8.63 -13.03 16.57
N VAL A 179 9.31 -11.92 16.37
CA VAL A 179 10.62 -11.61 16.96
C VAL A 179 10.50 -10.30 17.74
N HIS A 180 11.38 -10.09 18.69
CA HIS A 180 11.37 -8.84 19.46
C HIS A 180 11.59 -7.63 18.56
N ALA A 181 10.75 -6.60 18.73
CA ALA A 181 10.86 -5.32 18.02
C ALA A 181 10.35 -4.18 18.91
N ALA A 182 11.14 -3.12 19.04
CA ALA A 182 10.74 -1.93 19.79
C ALA A 182 9.59 -1.19 19.09
N VAL A 183 9.59 -1.20 17.75
CA VAL A 183 8.58 -0.55 16.93
C VAL A 183 7.89 -1.58 16.04
N VAL A 184 6.57 -1.54 16.01
CA VAL A 184 5.76 -2.28 15.02
C VAL A 184 4.92 -1.26 14.26
N VAL A 185 5.01 -1.26 12.93
CA VAL A 185 4.08 -0.56 12.03
C VAL A 185 3.24 -1.60 11.32
N ALA A 186 1.94 -1.43 11.31
CA ALA A 186 1.01 -2.37 10.70
C ALA A 186 -0.04 -1.64 9.87
N ASP A 187 -0.05 -1.89 8.56
CA ASP A 187 -1.00 -1.34 7.59
C ASP A 187 -1.79 -2.49 6.91
N PRO A 188 -2.70 -3.14 7.64
CA PRO A 188 -3.47 -4.27 7.12
C PRO A 188 -4.51 -3.83 6.10
N ALA A 189 -5.03 -4.77 5.31
CA ALA A 189 -6.20 -4.57 4.46
C ALA A 189 -7.44 -4.18 5.31
N ARG A 190 -8.56 -3.86 4.64
CA ARG A 190 -9.81 -3.36 5.28
C ARG A 190 -10.33 -4.21 6.43
N GLU A 191 -10.06 -5.51 6.40
CA GLU A 191 -10.45 -6.44 7.47
C GLU A 191 -9.70 -6.17 8.78
N GLY A 192 -8.59 -5.43 8.73
CA GLY A 192 -7.76 -5.12 9.88
C GLY A 192 -6.91 -6.31 10.34
N LEU A 193 -6.38 -6.23 11.57
CA LEU A 193 -5.53 -7.25 12.18
C LEU A 193 -6.30 -8.49 12.61
N GLY A 194 -7.49 -8.30 13.17
CA GLY A 194 -8.21 -9.36 13.84
C GLY A 194 -7.44 -9.95 15.05
N LYS A 195 -8.00 -10.97 15.68
CA LYS A 195 -7.39 -11.58 16.88
C LYS A 195 -6.02 -12.21 16.60
N ALA A 196 -5.87 -12.88 15.45
CA ALA A 196 -4.64 -13.60 15.13
C ALA A 196 -3.49 -12.62 14.84
N GLY A 197 -3.75 -11.56 14.05
CA GLY A 197 -2.76 -10.50 13.78
C GLY A 197 -2.34 -9.80 15.08
N VAL A 198 -3.29 -9.39 15.91
CA VAL A 198 -2.99 -8.78 17.22
C VAL A 198 -2.12 -9.72 18.08
N GLN A 199 -2.47 -11.00 18.18
CA GLN A 199 -1.69 -11.96 18.97
C GLN A 199 -0.25 -12.07 18.45
N THR A 200 -0.06 -12.14 17.15
CA THR A 200 1.27 -12.21 16.53
C THR A 200 2.07 -10.95 16.80
N LEU A 201 1.50 -9.76 16.55
CA LEU A 201 2.20 -8.50 16.74
C LEU A 201 2.52 -8.21 18.22
N MET A 202 1.65 -8.58 19.16
CA MET A 202 1.94 -8.50 20.58
C MET A 202 3.07 -9.45 21.01
N GLY A 203 3.28 -10.55 20.29
CA GLY A 203 4.44 -11.42 20.44
C GLY A 203 5.79 -10.74 20.18
N CYS A 204 5.81 -9.61 19.46
CA CYS A 204 7.00 -8.78 19.28
C CYS A 204 7.40 -7.99 20.54
N GLN A 205 6.50 -7.88 21.52
CA GLN A 205 6.68 -7.07 22.74
C GLN A 205 7.02 -5.60 22.41
N PRO A 206 6.22 -4.91 21.58
CA PRO A 206 6.54 -3.58 21.10
C PRO A 206 6.43 -2.54 22.22
N GLU A 207 7.35 -1.56 22.21
CA GLU A 207 7.23 -0.32 22.99
C GLU A 207 6.23 0.64 22.31
N LEU A 208 6.18 0.62 20.97
CA LEU A 208 5.24 1.36 20.15
C LEU A 208 4.68 0.47 19.06
N LEU A 209 3.35 0.41 18.95
CA LEU A 209 2.65 -0.15 17.78
C LEU A 209 1.86 0.96 17.12
N VAL A 210 2.17 1.21 15.84
CA VAL A 210 1.42 2.12 14.98
C VAL A 210 0.52 1.28 14.09
N LEU A 211 -0.78 1.39 14.28
CA LEU A 211 -1.80 0.76 13.45
C LEU A 211 -2.31 1.78 12.44
N ILE A 212 -2.37 1.39 11.17
CA ILE A 212 -2.95 2.16 10.09
C ILE A 212 -4.20 1.42 9.62
N GLY A 213 -5.25 2.14 9.30
CA GLY A 213 -6.48 1.50 8.84
C GLY A 213 -7.40 2.42 8.07
N CYS A 214 -7.87 1.94 6.92
CA CYS A 214 -8.78 2.65 6.02
C CYS A 214 -10.27 2.40 6.34
N ASP A 215 -10.58 1.51 7.28
CA ASP A 215 -11.94 1.23 7.74
C ASP A 215 -12.07 1.52 9.24
N PRO A 216 -12.88 2.51 9.64
CA PRO A 216 -13.02 2.89 11.05
C PRO A 216 -13.55 1.77 11.94
N GLY A 217 -14.36 0.85 11.40
CA GLY A 217 -14.95 -0.24 12.17
C GLY A 217 -13.90 -1.29 12.54
N SER A 218 -13.10 -1.75 11.59
CA SER A 218 -12.00 -2.68 11.84
C SER A 218 -10.91 -2.03 12.70
N PHE A 219 -10.58 -0.76 12.45
CA PHE A 219 -9.63 0.00 13.24
C PHE A 219 -10.03 0.09 14.72
N ALA A 220 -11.28 0.47 15.01
CA ALA A 220 -11.78 0.56 16.38
C ALA A 220 -11.79 -0.82 17.07
N ARG A 221 -12.21 -1.88 16.38
CA ARG A 221 -12.15 -3.25 16.88
C ARG A 221 -10.72 -3.65 17.26
N ASP A 222 -9.75 -3.42 16.36
CA ASP A 222 -8.37 -3.84 16.55
C ASP A 222 -7.67 -3.01 17.63
N THR A 223 -7.96 -1.72 17.71
CA THR A 223 -7.53 -0.87 18.84
C THR A 223 -8.04 -1.41 20.19
N GLY A 224 -9.30 -1.86 20.23
CA GLY A 224 -9.87 -2.50 21.43
C GLY A 224 -9.14 -3.81 21.79
N LEU A 225 -8.79 -4.65 20.79
CA LEU A 225 -8.03 -5.88 21.01
C LEU A 225 -6.61 -5.61 21.50
N LEU A 226 -5.93 -4.61 20.92
CA LEU A 226 -4.59 -4.18 21.35
C LEU A 226 -4.61 -3.65 22.78
N SER A 227 -5.62 -2.85 23.14
CA SER A 227 -5.80 -2.34 24.49
C SER A 227 -6.05 -3.46 25.50
N ALA A 228 -6.89 -4.43 25.16
CA ALA A 228 -7.11 -5.62 25.98
C ALA A 228 -5.86 -6.50 26.14
N SER A 229 -4.89 -6.37 25.22
CA SER A 229 -3.59 -7.06 25.26
C SER A 229 -2.51 -6.28 26.01
N GLY A 230 -2.83 -5.11 26.58
CA GLY A 230 -1.96 -4.34 27.47
C GLY A 230 -1.33 -3.08 26.86
N LEU A 231 -1.60 -2.76 25.60
CA LEU A 231 -1.20 -1.48 25.02
C LEU A 231 -2.18 -0.36 25.41
N ARG A 232 -1.65 0.83 25.58
CA ARG A 232 -2.46 2.04 25.82
C ARG A 232 -2.58 2.81 24.50
N LEU A 233 -3.80 3.20 24.13
CA LEU A 233 -3.99 4.15 23.05
C LEU A 233 -3.43 5.51 23.46
N ASP A 234 -2.46 6.02 22.72
CA ASP A 234 -1.79 7.29 23.00
C ASP A 234 -2.24 8.42 22.07
N ARG A 235 -2.33 8.13 20.77
CA ARG A 235 -2.68 9.12 19.75
C ARG A 235 -3.56 8.48 18.69
N VAL A 236 -4.46 9.27 18.10
CA VAL A 236 -5.17 8.97 16.86
C VAL A 236 -5.01 10.16 15.93
N THR A 237 -4.60 9.90 14.70
CA THR A 237 -4.48 10.91 13.65
C THR A 237 -5.26 10.45 12.44
N VAL A 238 -6.04 11.36 11.84
CA VAL A 238 -6.76 11.10 10.60
C VAL A 238 -5.99 11.74 9.45
N VAL A 239 -5.77 10.97 8.38
CA VAL A 239 -5.11 11.41 7.15
C VAL A 239 -6.11 11.31 6.01
N ASP A 240 -6.39 12.44 5.35
CA ASP A 240 -7.25 12.47 4.17
C ASP A 240 -6.47 12.00 2.93
N MET A 241 -6.55 10.69 2.68
CA MET A 241 -5.93 10.05 1.51
C MET A 241 -6.81 10.12 0.27
N PHE A 242 -8.12 10.34 0.44
CA PHE A 242 -9.14 10.24 -0.61
C PHE A 242 -10.07 11.46 -0.59
N PRO A 243 -9.56 12.67 -0.87
CA PRO A 243 -10.36 13.90 -0.83
C PRO A 243 -11.63 13.79 -1.70
N GLY A 244 -12.75 14.28 -1.18
CA GLY A 244 -14.04 14.21 -1.85
C GLY A 244 -14.75 12.85 -1.75
N THR A 245 -14.20 11.89 -0.99
CA THR A 245 -14.85 10.61 -0.69
C THR A 245 -15.11 10.45 0.82
N SER A 246 -15.83 9.40 1.20
CA SER A 246 -16.04 9.05 2.61
C SER A 246 -14.90 8.21 3.22
N HIS A 247 -13.85 7.94 2.45
CA HIS A 247 -12.73 7.13 2.90
C HIS A 247 -11.68 8.01 3.59
N ILE A 248 -11.22 7.56 4.74
CA ILE A 248 -10.14 8.19 5.51
C ILE A 248 -9.15 7.13 5.94
N GLU A 249 -7.89 7.52 6.10
CA GLU A 249 -6.91 6.70 6.81
C GLU A 249 -6.81 7.17 8.26
N THR A 250 -6.76 6.20 9.17
CA THR A 250 -6.61 6.43 10.60
C THR A 250 -5.28 5.81 11.06
N VAL A 251 -4.51 6.58 11.80
CA VAL A 251 -3.20 6.17 12.33
C VAL A 251 -3.22 6.26 13.84
#